data_3cb98f1cbc60e22759bb956a8828b4fc
#
_entry.id   3cb98f1cbc60e22759bb956a8828b4fc
#
_cell.length_a   1.000
_cell.length_b   1.000
_cell.length_c   1.000
_cell.angle_alpha   90.00
_cell.angle_beta   90.00
_cell.angle_gamma   90.00
#
_symmetry.space_group_name_H-M   'P 1'
#
loop_
_entity.id
_entity.type
_entity.pdbx_description
1 polymer ?
#
loop_
_entity_poly.entity_id
_entity_poly.type
_entity_poly.pdbx_seq_one_letter_code
_entity_poly.pdbx_strand_id
1 'polypeptide(L)'
;MQEFPSSSVKTIFAGSFEQNMEKYVSDRMTGRETLIGLKNSILKTIGTKDVGGVYFCDDNYYIEKKTDSDIDSDIYRKNLKAIALFYDNLLNHGISKEKMSFMPVPTAAEVLKEKLPANSPTFNELKVLEEAKTILKDFTVVDVTQSVAEIPYSYYKTDHHWTTDSAFAAYLDWCETTGRERQDSGDFDIKIVSETFRGTLYSKVLCLDAAYDTVKVYVPSEIEEYTVVCDGKESELKYGFWDSSFEKKKDIYALKNMGIYKKYVLYLLFYEPLSN
;
A
#
# COMPACT_ATOMS: atom_id res chain seq x y z
N MET A 1 -24.41 2.06 9.19
CA MET A 1 -25.15 3.26 9.67
C MET A 1 -25.15 3.23 11.19
N GLN A 2 -24.70 4.27 11.85
CA GLN A 2 -24.76 4.36 13.32
C GLN A 2 -26.21 4.47 13.77
N GLU A 3 -26.53 3.83 14.89
CA GLU A 3 -27.84 3.98 15.54
C GLU A 3 -27.98 5.36 16.19
N PHE A 4 -29.22 5.80 16.41
CA PHE A 4 -29.48 7.05 17.11
C PHE A 4 -28.87 6.99 18.52
N PRO A 5 -28.07 8.00 18.94
CA PRO A 5 -27.39 7.94 20.23
C PRO A 5 -28.40 7.86 21.39
N SER A 6 -28.18 6.92 22.30
CA SER A 6 -29.00 6.84 23.51
C SER A 6 -28.74 8.06 24.41
N SER A 7 -29.81 8.76 24.78
CA SER A 7 -29.73 9.88 25.71
C SER A 7 -29.90 9.39 27.16
N SER A 8 -28.90 9.57 27.97
CA SER A 8 -28.97 9.40 29.43
C SER A 8 -28.31 10.59 30.10
N VAL A 9 -28.71 10.88 31.33
CA VAL A 9 -28.08 11.96 32.11
C VAL A 9 -26.56 11.79 32.18
N LYS A 10 -26.10 10.53 32.32
CA LYS A 10 -24.68 10.21 32.35
C LYS A 10 -23.94 10.50 31.03
N THR A 11 -24.56 10.19 29.87
CA THR A 11 -23.95 10.43 28.55
C THR A 11 -23.95 11.89 28.17
N ILE A 12 -24.94 12.68 28.64
CA ILE A 12 -25.02 14.12 28.41
C ILE A 12 -23.93 14.85 29.23
N PHE A 13 -23.80 14.55 30.51
CA PHE A 13 -22.77 15.18 31.37
C PHE A 13 -21.34 14.76 30.99
N ALA A 14 -21.16 13.57 30.41
CA ALA A 14 -19.85 13.10 29.92
C ALA A 14 -19.48 13.68 28.55
N GLY A 15 -20.36 14.46 27.89
CA GLY A 15 -20.13 14.98 26.53
C GLY A 15 -20.20 13.91 25.41
N SER A 16 -20.39 12.66 25.78
CA SER A 16 -20.42 11.56 24.79
C SER A 16 -21.68 11.52 23.95
N PHE A 17 -22.80 12.06 24.47
CA PHE A 17 -24.04 12.21 23.71
C PHE A 17 -23.86 13.20 22.55
N GLU A 18 -23.25 14.37 22.82
CA GLU A 18 -22.96 15.38 21.79
C GLU A 18 -22.07 14.84 20.69
N GLN A 19 -20.99 14.17 21.04
CA GLN A 19 -20.06 13.56 20.08
C GLN A 19 -20.74 12.48 19.22
N ASN A 20 -21.58 11.64 19.83
CA ASN A 20 -22.30 10.59 19.12
C ASN A 20 -23.43 11.18 18.25
N MET A 21 -24.07 12.25 18.69
CA MET A 21 -25.08 12.98 17.92
C MET A 21 -24.45 13.66 16.71
N GLU A 22 -23.30 14.30 16.89
CA GLU A 22 -22.55 14.93 15.81
C GLU A 22 -22.14 13.89 14.73
N LYS A 23 -21.65 12.73 15.14
CA LYS A 23 -21.38 11.61 14.22
C LYS A 23 -22.65 11.12 13.52
N TYR A 24 -23.72 10.93 14.26
CA TYR A 24 -25.01 10.48 13.72
C TYR A 24 -25.59 11.42 12.65
N VAL A 25 -25.56 12.72 12.93
CA VAL A 25 -26.00 13.76 11.97
C VAL A 25 -25.05 13.81 10.78
N SER A 26 -23.76 13.77 11.04
CA SER A 26 -22.72 13.77 10.01
C SER A 26 -22.87 12.62 9.01
N ASP A 27 -23.16 11.41 9.51
CA ASP A 27 -23.34 10.21 8.67
C ASP A 27 -24.59 10.25 7.80
N ARG A 28 -25.56 11.11 8.13
CA ARG A 28 -26.83 11.26 7.40
C ARG A 28 -26.93 12.51 6.56
N MET A 29 -25.93 13.37 6.64
CA MET A 29 -25.91 14.60 5.87
C MET A 29 -25.67 14.30 4.39
N THR A 30 -26.70 14.47 3.57
CA THR A 30 -26.57 14.33 2.11
C THR A 30 -25.55 15.35 1.59
N GLY A 31 -24.58 14.89 0.80
CA GLY A 31 -23.54 15.75 0.24
C GLY A 31 -22.37 16.08 1.20
N ARG A 32 -22.29 15.43 2.37
CA ARG A 32 -21.19 15.61 3.33
C ARG A 32 -19.81 15.48 2.68
N GLU A 33 -19.59 14.42 1.89
CA GLU A 33 -18.32 14.19 1.21
C GLU A 33 -17.98 15.31 0.23
N THR A 34 -18.98 15.81 -0.49
CA THR A 34 -18.81 16.97 -1.41
C THR A 34 -18.40 18.22 -0.65
N LEU A 35 -19.01 18.51 0.50
CA LEU A 35 -18.65 19.66 1.33
C LEU A 35 -17.25 19.54 1.92
N ILE A 36 -16.88 18.34 2.39
CA ILE A 36 -15.51 18.05 2.86
C ILE A 36 -14.51 18.24 1.71
N GLY A 37 -14.84 17.68 0.54
CA GLY A 37 -14.01 17.81 -0.65
C GLY A 37 -13.81 19.25 -1.09
N LEU A 38 -14.87 20.05 -1.10
CA LEU A 38 -14.82 21.49 -1.40
C LEU A 38 -13.92 22.23 -0.40
N LYS A 39 -14.14 22.02 0.91
CA LYS A 39 -13.29 22.59 1.96
C LYS A 39 -11.81 22.23 1.74
N ASN A 40 -11.51 20.97 1.52
CA ASN A 40 -10.13 20.50 1.39
C ASN A 40 -9.49 20.98 0.10
N SER A 41 -10.25 21.08 -1.01
CA SER A 41 -9.77 21.72 -2.26
C SER A 41 -9.44 23.20 -2.07
N ILE A 42 -10.23 23.93 -1.30
CA ILE A 42 -9.93 25.32 -0.95
C ILE A 42 -8.65 25.39 -0.10
N LEU A 43 -8.53 24.56 0.94
CA LEU A 43 -7.34 24.51 1.78
C LEU A 43 -6.07 24.21 0.95
N LYS A 44 -6.13 23.25 0.03
CA LYS A 44 -5.05 22.95 -0.92
C LYS A 44 -4.70 24.19 -1.76
N THR A 45 -5.70 24.87 -2.32
CA THR A 45 -5.50 26.04 -3.19
C THR A 45 -4.85 27.21 -2.44
N ILE A 46 -5.15 27.43 -1.16
CA ILE A 46 -4.52 28.48 -0.34
C ILE A 46 -3.17 28.07 0.26
N GLY A 47 -2.62 26.91 -0.14
CA GLY A 47 -1.26 26.49 0.22
C GLY A 47 -1.16 25.68 1.51
N THR A 48 -2.25 25.11 2.02
CA THR A 48 -2.18 24.13 3.12
C THR A 48 -1.41 22.90 2.64
N LYS A 49 -0.38 22.51 3.37
CA LYS A 49 0.53 21.44 2.97
C LYS A 49 -0.05 20.04 3.15
N ASP A 50 -0.88 19.84 4.17
CA ASP A 50 -1.49 18.54 4.47
C ASP A 50 -2.87 18.68 5.11
N VAL A 51 -3.70 17.68 4.90
CA VAL A 51 -5.00 17.49 5.57
C VAL A 51 -5.16 16.01 5.89
N GLY A 52 -5.62 15.71 7.11
CA GLY A 52 -5.91 14.34 7.52
C GLY A 52 -4.72 13.37 7.42
N GLY A 53 -3.49 13.87 7.62
CA GLY A 53 -2.29 13.07 7.51
C GLY A 53 -1.87 12.75 6.07
N VAL A 54 -2.31 13.56 5.09
CA VAL A 54 -1.97 13.40 3.67
C VAL A 54 -1.38 14.71 3.15
N TYR A 55 -0.15 14.67 2.67
CA TYR A 55 0.50 15.79 1.98
C TYR A 55 -0.12 16.02 0.60
N PHE A 56 -0.31 17.29 0.24
CA PHE A 56 -0.61 17.73 -1.10
C PHE A 56 0.70 18.05 -1.83
N CYS A 57 1.09 17.19 -2.73
CA CYS A 57 2.40 17.20 -3.37
C CYS A 57 2.33 17.69 -4.81
N ASP A 58 3.49 17.97 -5.40
CA ASP A 58 3.61 18.33 -6.80
C ASP A 58 3.04 17.23 -7.72
N ASP A 59 2.70 17.58 -8.96
CA ASP A 59 2.10 16.70 -9.96
C ASP A 59 0.79 16.01 -9.50
N ASN A 60 0.08 16.62 -8.54
CA ASN A 60 -1.16 16.10 -7.93
C ASN A 60 -1.01 14.76 -7.19
N TYR A 61 0.18 14.49 -6.65
CA TYR A 61 0.36 13.37 -5.75
C TYR A 61 -0.21 13.67 -4.36
N TYR A 62 -0.80 12.66 -3.77
CA TYR A 62 -1.12 12.57 -2.34
C TYR A 62 -0.13 11.61 -1.72
N ILE A 63 0.58 12.04 -0.69
CA ILE A 63 1.57 11.21 0.00
C ILE A 63 1.22 11.14 1.47
N GLU A 64 1.22 9.95 2.05
CA GLU A 64 0.91 9.78 3.46
C GLU A 64 2.00 10.42 4.33
N LYS A 65 1.55 11.25 5.28
CA LYS A 65 2.44 11.89 6.24
C LYS A 65 2.79 10.89 7.34
N LYS A 66 4.04 10.46 7.34
CA LYS A 66 4.67 9.67 8.41
C LYS A 66 5.91 10.40 8.86
N THR A 67 6.04 10.61 10.15
CA THR A 67 7.17 11.31 10.78
C THR A 67 7.84 10.41 11.80
N ASP A 68 9.00 10.80 12.31
CA ASP A 68 9.69 10.03 13.34
C ASP A 68 8.84 9.82 14.61
N SER A 69 7.89 10.73 14.89
CA SER A 69 6.97 10.58 16.03
C SER A 69 5.88 9.54 15.82
N ASP A 70 5.60 9.16 14.56
CA ASP A 70 4.57 8.18 14.22
C ASP A 70 5.12 6.74 14.22
N ILE A 71 6.44 6.60 14.28
CA ILE A 71 7.13 5.32 14.17
C ILE A 71 7.84 4.99 15.48
N ASP A 72 7.39 3.93 16.15
CA ASP A 72 8.08 3.40 17.33
C ASP A 72 9.30 2.57 16.90
N SER A 73 10.49 3.16 17.09
CA SER A 73 11.75 2.53 16.70
C SER A 73 12.05 1.22 17.44
N ASP A 74 11.52 1.02 18.64
CA ASP A 74 11.70 -0.21 19.38
C ASP A 74 10.81 -1.33 18.85
N ILE A 75 9.61 -0.97 18.38
CA ILE A 75 8.68 -1.91 17.76
C ILE A 75 9.25 -2.43 16.44
N TYR A 76 9.67 -1.57 15.50
CA TYR A 76 10.19 -2.07 14.25
C TYR A 76 11.46 -2.91 14.42
N ARG A 77 12.36 -2.56 15.36
CA ARG A 77 13.54 -3.37 15.69
C ARG A 77 13.18 -4.73 16.27
N LYS A 78 12.17 -4.78 17.14
CA LYS A 78 11.62 -6.06 17.63
C LYS A 78 11.08 -6.91 16.48
N ASN A 79 10.39 -6.29 15.51
CA ASN A 79 9.87 -6.99 14.34
C ASN A 79 11.00 -7.52 13.46
N LEU A 80 12.05 -6.74 13.19
CA LEU A 80 13.21 -7.22 12.43
C LEU A 80 13.91 -8.40 13.14
N LYS A 81 14.06 -8.35 14.47
CA LYS A 81 14.59 -9.48 15.24
C LYS A 81 13.68 -10.70 15.20
N ALA A 82 12.36 -10.50 15.22
CA ALA A 82 11.40 -11.60 15.06
C ALA A 82 11.49 -12.25 13.68
N ILE A 83 11.71 -11.45 12.62
CA ILE A 83 11.98 -11.97 11.26
C ILE A 83 13.27 -12.80 11.25
N ALA A 84 14.35 -12.32 11.89
CA ALA A 84 15.59 -13.10 11.99
C ALA A 84 15.36 -14.44 12.71
N LEU A 85 14.67 -14.45 13.83
CA LEU A 85 14.31 -15.68 14.56
C LEU A 85 13.43 -16.62 13.72
N PHE A 86 12.50 -16.08 12.95
CA PHE A 86 11.67 -16.85 12.04
C PHE A 86 12.54 -17.54 10.97
N TYR A 87 13.48 -16.82 10.38
CA TYR A 87 14.41 -17.37 9.40
C TYR A 87 15.30 -18.48 9.99
N ASP A 88 15.82 -18.26 11.21
CA ASP A 88 16.59 -19.30 11.93
C ASP A 88 15.76 -20.57 12.16
N ASN A 89 14.50 -20.40 12.53
CA ASN A 89 13.59 -21.53 12.69
C ASN A 89 13.35 -22.28 11.37
N LEU A 90 13.19 -21.58 10.25
CA LEU A 90 13.05 -22.21 8.94
C LEU A 90 14.31 -23.00 8.54
N LEU A 91 15.50 -22.45 8.82
CA LEU A 91 16.78 -23.18 8.62
C LEU A 91 16.82 -24.45 9.44
N ASN A 92 16.44 -24.42 10.71
CA ASN A 92 16.38 -25.59 11.59
C ASN A 92 15.36 -26.64 11.12
N HIS A 93 14.39 -26.26 10.32
CA HIS A 93 13.42 -27.17 9.68
C HIS A 93 13.82 -27.58 8.26
N GLY A 94 15.06 -27.32 7.85
CA GLY A 94 15.62 -27.77 6.57
C GLY A 94 15.26 -26.89 5.37
N ILE A 95 14.70 -25.70 5.58
CA ILE A 95 14.53 -24.73 4.49
C ILE A 95 15.87 -24.06 4.25
N SER A 96 16.37 -24.13 3.03
CA SER A 96 17.68 -23.56 2.70
C SER A 96 17.64 -22.03 2.63
N LYS A 97 18.78 -21.41 2.94
CA LYS A 97 18.95 -19.94 3.01
C LYS A 97 18.61 -19.26 1.68
N GLU A 98 18.93 -19.88 0.56
CA GLU A 98 18.69 -19.37 -0.79
C GLU A 98 17.20 -19.28 -1.15
N LYS A 99 16.33 -19.92 -0.34
CA LYS A 99 14.88 -19.86 -0.52
C LYS A 99 14.23 -18.71 0.27
N MET A 100 15.02 -17.98 1.04
CA MET A 100 14.52 -16.94 1.94
C MET A 100 15.14 -15.60 1.58
N SER A 101 14.29 -14.59 1.40
CA SER A 101 14.72 -13.22 1.17
C SER A 101 13.77 -12.27 1.88
N PHE A 102 14.25 -11.09 2.26
CA PHE A 102 13.48 -10.00 2.83
C PHE A 102 13.57 -8.80 1.90
N MET A 103 12.43 -8.30 1.45
CA MET A 103 12.35 -7.15 0.54
C MET A 103 11.49 -6.06 1.19
N PRO A 104 12.11 -5.09 1.88
CA PRO A 104 11.40 -3.92 2.36
C PRO A 104 11.06 -3.00 1.19
N VAL A 105 9.79 -2.65 1.06
CA VAL A 105 9.32 -1.73 0.02
C VAL A 105 9.32 -0.31 0.58
N PRO A 106 10.04 0.65 -0.04
CA PRO A 106 9.98 2.05 0.39
C PRO A 106 8.58 2.62 0.20
N THR A 107 8.24 3.68 0.91
CA THR A 107 6.98 4.40 0.66
C THR A 107 7.16 5.50 -0.39
N ALA A 108 6.02 6.04 -0.86
CA ALA A 108 6.05 7.21 -1.75
C ALA A 108 6.79 8.41 -1.13
N ALA A 109 6.78 8.55 0.19
CA ALA A 109 7.47 9.64 0.88
C ALA A 109 9.00 9.53 0.77
N GLU A 110 9.55 8.31 0.68
CA GLU A 110 10.98 8.10 0.44
C GLU A 110 11.34 8.27 -1.05
N VAL A 111 10.56 7.64 -1.93
CA VAL A 111 10.86 7.58 -3.37
C VAL A 111 10.59 8.91 -4.09
N LEU A 112 9.54 9.62 -3.71
CA LEU A 112 9.09 10.86 -4.34
C LEU A 112 9.37 12.10 -3.47
N LYS A 113 10.50 12.12 -2.78
CA LYS A 113 10.89 13.21 -1.86
C LYS A 113 10.84 14.60 -2.52
N GLU A 114 11.23 14.67 -3.76
CA GLU A 114 11.27 15.93 -4.53
C GLU A 114 9.87 16.52 -4.79
N LYS A 115 8.81 15.69 -4.70
CA LYS A 115 7.42 16.13 -4.88
C LYS A 115 6.77 16.64 -3.59
N LEU A 116 7.40 16.40 -2.45
CA LEU A 116 6.86 16.81 -1.16
C LEU A 116 6.86 18.34 -1.01
N PRO A 117 5.87 18.94 -0.32
CA PRO A 117 5.92 20.35 0.01
C PRO A 117 7.20 20.72 0.77
N ALA A 118 7.75 21.88 0.50
CA ALA A 118 9.00 22.33 1.13
C ALA A 118 8.95 22.21 2.67
N ASN A 119 10.01 21.67 3.26
CA ASN A 119 10.13 21.43 4.71
C ASN A 119 9.04 20.49 5.30
N SER A 120 8.58 19.52 4.51
CA SER A 120 7.69 18.46 5.02
C SER A 120 8.50 17.42 5.81
N PRO A 121 8.21 17.24 7.11
CA PRO A 121 8.88 16.19 7.88
C PRO A 121 8.44 14.81 7.39
N THR A 122 9.42 13.91 7.22
CA THR A 122 9.20 12.51 6.86
C THR A 122 10.03 11.60 7.75
N PHE A 123 9.61 10.36 7.89
CA PHE A 123 10.39 9.32 8.54
C PHE A 123 11.57 8.89 7.65
N ASN A 124 12.73 8.63 8.25
CA ASN A 124 13.91 8.19 7.52
C ASN A 124 13.88 6.67 7.29
N GLU A 125 13.33 6.24 6.16
CA GLU A 125 13.19 4.83 5.80
C GLU A 125 14.52 4.18 5.42
N LEU A 126 15.46 4.92 4.84
CA LEU A 126 16.80 4.40 4.51
C LEU A 126 17.55 3.94 5.77
N LYS A 127 17.35 4.63 6.90
CA LYS A 127 17.91 4.17 8.18
C LYS A 127 17.35 2.80 8.60
N VAL A 128 16.06 2.59 8.42
CA VAL A 128 15.43 1.29 8.72
C VAL A 128 15.97 0.19 7.81
N LEU A 129 16.15 0.50 6.53
CA LEU A 129 16.74 -0.43 5.56
C LEU A 129 18.17 -0.85 5.98
N GLU A 130 19.02 0.08 6.38
CA GLU A 130 20.37 -0.22 6.87
C GLU A 130 20.36 -1.02 8.19
N GLU A 131 19.44 -0.71 9.10
CA GLU A 131 19.24 -1.52 10.30
C GLU A 131 18.74 -2.94 9.94
N ALA A 132 17.84 -3.08 8.96
CA ALA A 132 17.39 -4.38 8.47
C ALA A 132 18.56 -5.20 7.88
N LYS A 133 19.38 -4.61 7.01
CA LYS A 133 20.60 -5.24 6.46
C LYS A 133 21.56 -5.71 7.57
N THR A 134 21.66 -4.92 8.65
CA THR A 134 22.52 -5.26 9.79
C THR A 134 21.95 -6.41 10.62
N ILE A 135 20.66 -6.39 10.94
CA ILE A 135 19.99 -7.41 11.75
C ILE A 135 19.84 -8.72 11.00
N LEU A 136 19.56 -8.64 9.69
CA LEU A 136 19.35 -9.79 8.79
C LEU A 136 20.60 -10.13 7.97
N LYS A 137 21.80 -9.77 8.45
CA LYS A 137 23.08 -9.93 7.73
C LYS A 137 23.36 -11.33 7.18
N ASP A 138 22.78 -12.35 7.79
CA ASP A 138 22.91 -13.74 7.38
C ASP A 138 21.89 -14.18 6.33
N PHE A 139 20.98 -13.29 5.94
CA PHE A 139 19.90 -13.51 4.97
C PHE A 139 20.00 -12.54 3.81
N THR A 140 19.33 -12.86 2.72
CA THR A 140 19.26 -11.96 1.57
C THR A 140 18.25 -10.83 1.83
N VAL A 141 18.74 -9.58 1.87
CA VAL A 141 17.88 -8.37 1.89
C VAL A 141 17.93 -7.77 0.49
N VAL A 142 16.75 -7.65 -0.13
CA VAL A 142 16.61 -7.09 -1.48
C VAL A 142 16.25 -5.61 -1.33
N ASP A 143 17.13 -4.73 -1.78
CA ASP A 143 16.93 -3.28 -1.78
C ASP A 143 16.39 -2.85 -3.14
N VAL A 144 15.14 -2.42 -3.18
CA VAL A 144 14.44 -2.01 -4.40
C VAL A 144 14.25 -0.50 -4.51
N THR A 145 14.91 0.26 -3.63
CA THR A 145 14.69 1.71 -3.52
C THR A 145 15.03 2.44 -4.82
N GLN A 146 16.17 2.09 -5.43
CA GLN A 146 16.62 2.76 -6.64
C GLN A 146 15.77 2.38 -7.86
N SER A 147 15.55 1.10 -8.09
CA SER A 147 14.76 0.63 -9.25
C SER A 147 13.33 1.17 -9.24
N VAL A 148 12.71 1.23 -8.05
CA VAL A 148 11.39 1.86 -7.89
C VAL A 148 11.44 3.36 -8.15
N ALA A 149 12.51 4.06 -7.71
CA ALA A 149 12.66 5.49 -7.96
C ALA A 149 12.87 5.83 -9.44
N GLU A 150 13.44 4.93 -10.23
CA GLU A 150 13.67 5.11 -11.67
C GLU A 150 12.38 4.95 -12.50
N ILE A 151 11.29 4.42 -11.92
CA ILE A 151 10.00 4.31 -12.61
C ILE A 151 9.30 5.68 -12.60
N PRO A 152 8.99 6.28 -13.76
CA PRO A 152 8.40 7.63 -13.82
C PRO A 152 7.05 7.77 -13.11
N TYR A 153 6.28 6.70 -13.05
CA TYR A 153 5.00 6.60 -12.34
C TYR A 153 5.07 5.48 -11.30
N SER A 154 5.98 5.67 -10.34
CA SER A 154 6.31 4.63 -9.36
C SER A 154 5.22 4.39 -8.33
N TYR A 155 4.45 5.41 -7.97
CA TYR A 155 3.33 5.31 -7.04
C TYR A 155 2.05 5.85 -7.66
N TYR A 156 0.90 5.34 -7.22
CA TYR A 156 -0.37 5.96 -7.55
C TYR A 156 -0.47 7.34 -6.93
N LYS A 157 -1.07 8.29 -7.65
CA LYS A 157 -1.19 9.68 -7.17
C LYS A 157 -2.17 9.83 -6.02
N THR A 158 -3.16 8.96 -5.95
CA THR A 158 -4.27 9.05 -5.00
C THR A 158 -4.33 7.89 -4.01
N ASP A 159 -3.30 7.03 -4.04
CA ASP A 159 -3.17 5.87 -3.15
C ASP A 159 -1.75 5.73 -2.60
N HIS A 160 -1.60 5.02 -1.48
CA HIS A 160 -0.31 4.80 -0.84
C HIS A 160 0.50 3.63 -1.44
N HIS A 161 -0.07 2.89 -2.37
CA HIS A 161 0.63 1.77 -3.00
C HIS A 161 1.47 2.20 -4.20
N TRP A 162 2.54 1.47 -4.43
CA TRP A 162 3.30 1.53 -5.67
C TRP A 162 2.49 1.01 -6.85
N THR A 163 2.91 1.35 -8.06
CA THR A 163 2.26 0.86 -9.29
C THR A 163 2.71 -0.55 -9.62
N THR A 164 2.01 -1.21 -10.53
CA THR A 164 2.41 -2.53 -11.03
C THR A 164 3.74 -2.46 -11.78
N ASP A 165 4.03 -1.35 -12.45
CA ASP A 165 5.33 -1.14 -13.12
C ASP A 165 6.47 -1.15 -12.10
N SER A 166 6.29 -0.52 -10.93
CA SER A 166 7.27 -0.54 -9.84
C SER A 166 7.40 -1.92 -9.18
N ALA A 167 6.28 -2.62 -9.01
CA ALA A 167 6.32 -3.98 -8.50
C ALA A 167 7.07 -4.93 -9.45
N PHE A 168 6.95 -4.70 -10.77
CA PHE A 168 7.72 -5.45 -11.76
C PHE A 168 9.20 -5.13 -11.70
N ALA A 169 9.59 -3.85 -11.55
CA ALA A 169 11.00 -3.48 -11.35
C ALA A 169 11.59 -4.14 -10.10
N ALA A 170 10.86 -4.13 -8.99
CA ALA A 170 11.27 -4.82 -7.77
C ALA A 170 11.38 -6.35 -7.93
N TYR A 171 10.53 -6.96 -8.75
CA TYR A 171 10.66 -8.36 -9.13
C TYR A 171 11.98 -8.65 -9.88
N LEU A 172 12.37 -7.76 -10.78
CA LEU A 172 13.65 -7.92 -11.49
C LEU A 172 14.85 -7.84 -10.53
N ASP A 173 14.85 -6.89 -9.60
CA ASP A 173 15.88 -6.78 -8.55
C ASP A 173 15.93 -8.04 -7.67
N TRP A 174 14.76 -8.57 -7.31
CA TRP A 174 14.68 -9.80 -6.55
C TRP A 174 15.26 -10.98 -7.29
N CYS A 175 14.97 -11.12 -8.59
CA CYS A 175 15.55 -12.17 -9.43
C CYS A 175 17.08 -12.04 -9.50
N GLU A 176 17.59 -10.83 -9.75
CA GLU A 176 19.01 -10.55 -9.82
C GLU A 176 19.70 -10.84 -8.50
N THR A 177 19.19 -10.30 -7.38
CA THR A 177 19.77 -10.48 -6.05
C THR A 177 19.79 -11.94 -5.59
N THR A 178 18.78 -12.72 -5.98
CA THR A 178 18.64 -14.13 -5.57
C THR A 178 19.16 -15.14 -6.59
N GLY A 179 19.69 -14.66 -7.73
CA GLY A 179 20.19 -15.52 -8.82
C GLY A 179 19.10 -16.35 -9.49
N ARG A 180 17.86 -15.86 -9.50
CA ARG A 180 16.73 -16.57 -10.12
C ARG A 180 16.56 -16.16 -11.57
N GLU A 181 16.06 -17.09 -12.38
CA GLU A 181 15.63 -16.79 -13.73
C GLU A 181 14.50 -15.76 -13.71
N ARG A 182 14.66 -14.71 -14.49
CA ARG A 182 13.67 -13.64 -14.60
C ARG A 182 12.81 -13.81 -15.84
N GLN A 183 11.60 -13.28 -15.78
CA GLN A 183 10.77 -13.03 -16.95
C GLN A 183 10.89 -11.56 -17.33
N ASP A 184 11.03 -11.29 -18.60
CA ASP A 184 11.07 -9.91 -19.12
C ASP A 184 9.64 -9.38 -19.38
N SER A 185 9.50 -8.08 -19.55
CA SER A 185 8.18 -7.47 -19.82
C SER A 185 7.50 -8.02 -21.07
N GLY A 186 8.26 -8.54 -22.03
CA GLY A 186 7.74 -9.19 -23.24
C GLY A 186 7.03 -10.53 -22.99
N ASP A 187 7.23 -11.13 -21.81
CA ASP A 187 6.56 -12.37 -21.41
C ASP A 187 5.14 -12.14 -20.87
N PHE A 188 4.71 -10.87 -20.84
CA PHE A 188 3.43 -10.46 -20.28
C PHE A 188 2.61 -9.65 -21.30
N ASP A 189 1.31 -9.87 -21.30
CA ASP A 189 0.33 -9.00 -21.93
C ASP A 189 -0.08 -7.92 -20.89
N ILE A 190 0.38 -6.69 -21.13
CA ILE A 190 0.15 -5.57 -20.18
C ILE A 190 -1.18 -4.90 -20.54
N LYS A 191 -2.15 -4.99 -19.64
CA LYS A 191 -3.50 -4.45 -19.83
C LYS A 191 -3.79 -3.30 -18.89
N ILE A 192 -4.44 -2.26 -19.40
CA ILE A 192 -5.04 -1.21 -18.57
C ILE A 192 -6.41 -1.71 -18.12
N VAL A 193 -6.62 -1.76 -16.81
CA VAL A 193 -7.87 -2.24 -16.20
C VAL A 193 -8.72 -1.13 -15.60
N SER A 194 -8.13 0.02 -15.34
CA SER A 194 -8.83 1.23 -14.91
C SER A 194 -8.04 2.48 -15.28
N GLU A 195 -8.72 3.52 -15.71
CA GLU A 195 -8.16 4.88 -15.92
C GLU A 195 -8.86 5.91 -15.00
N THR A 196 -9.74 5.43 -14.13
CA THR A 196 -10.54 6.29 -13.24
C THR A 196 -10.41 5.88 -11.77
N PHE A 197 -9.28 5.25 -11.43
CA PHE A 197 -9.03 4.81 -10.06
C PHE A 197 -8.75 6.01 -9.16
N ARG A 198 -9.34 5.98 -7.96
CA ARG A 198 -9.01 6.87 -6.84
C ARG A 198 -8.89 6.03 -5.58
N GLY A 199 -7.74 6.11 -4.94
CA GLY A 199 -7.38 5.22 -3.85
C GLY A 199 -7.68 5.73 -2.46
N THR A 200 -6.98 5.13 -1.49
CA THR A 200 -7.21 5.33 -0.07
C THR A 200 -6.84 6.73 0.41
N LEU A 201 -5.80 7.35 -0.18
CA LEU A 201 -5.41 8.71 0.18
C LEU A 201 -6.44 9.73 -0.30
N TYR A 202 -7.02 9.53 -1.51
CA TYR A 202 -8.16 10.31 -1.94
C TYR A 202 -9.33 10.20 -0.96
N SER A 203 -9.65 8.98 -0.50
CA SER A 203 -10.77 8.75 0.43
C SER A 203 -10.58 9.46 1.78
N LYS A 204 -9.32 9.74 2.18
CA LYS A 204 -9.01 10.53 3.39
C LYS A 204 -9.27 12.04 3.22
N VAL A 205 -9.05 12.57 2.01
CA VAL A 205 -9.09 14.03 1.76
C VAL A 205 -10.25 14.49 0.91
N LEU A 206 -10.78 13.63 0.03
CA LEU A 206 -11.95 13.89 -0.83
C LEU A 206 -11.84 15.14 -1.72
N CYS A 207 -10.64 15.64 -2.02
CA CYS A 207 -10.49 16.85 -2.83
C CYS A 207 -11.14 16.66 -4.21
N LEU A 208 -11.91 17.66 -4.66
CA LEU A 208 -12.70 17.60 -5.89
C LEU A 208 -11.81 17.60 -7.14
N ASP A 209 -10.64 18.21 -7.04
CA ASP A 209 -9.62 18.34 -8.11
C ASP A 209 -8.59 17.20 -8.10
N ALA A 210 -8.85 16.12 -7.36
CA ALA A 210 -7.94 14.97 -7.30
C ALA A 210 -7.80 14.30 -8.68
N ALA A 211 -6.57 13.92 -9.01
CA ALA A 211 -6.27 13.15 -10.22
C ALA A 211 -6.98 11.79 -10.22
N TYR A 212 -7.06 11.20 -11.39
CA TYR A 212 -7.34 9.78 -11.56
C TYR A 212 -6.04 9.03 -11.82
N ASP A 213 -5.97 7.82 -11.33
CA ASP A 213 -4.86 6.89 -11.53
C ASP A 213 -5.19 5.85 -12.60
N THR A 214 -4.16 5.45 -13.34
CA THR A 214 -4.24 4.34 -14.31
C THR A 214 -3.70 3.08 -13.67
N VAL A 215 -4.52 2.05 -13.62
CA VAL A 215 -4.15 0.74 -13.10
C VAL A 215 -3.88 -0.22 -14.24
N LYS A 216 -2.70 -0.84 -14.21
CA LYS A 216 -2.26 -1.85 -15.18
C LYS A 216 -2.14 -3.21 -14.52
N VAL A 217 -2.21 -4.26 -15.33
CA VAL A 217 -1.91 -5.64 -14.94
C VAL A 217 -0.96 -6.27 -15.94
N TYR A 218 -0.08 -7.10 -15.43
CA TYR A 218 0.84 -7.93 -16.19
C TYR A 218 0.27 -9.34 -16.21
N VAL A 219 -0.29 -9.74 -17.35
CA VAL A 219 -0.87 -11.06 -17.54
C VAL A 219 0.18 -11.94 -18.24
N PRO A 220 0.63 -13.05 -17.63
CA PRO A 220 1.56 -13.95 -18.32
C PRO A 220 1.04 -14.40 -19.66
N SER A 221 1.86 -14.37 -20.71
CA SER A 221 1.48 -14.78 -22.07
C SER A 221 1.21 -16.29 -22.14
N GLU A 222 1.95 -17.07 -21.32
CA GLU A 222 1.70 -18.48 -21.10
C GLU A 222 1.01 -18.66 -19.75
N ILE A 223 -0.22 -19.14 -19.77
CA ILE A 223 -1.02 -19.35 -18.57
C ILE A 223 -0.99 -20.82 -18.20
N GLU A 224 -0.47 -21.14 -17.01
CA GLU A 224 -0.73 -22.43 -16.37
C GLU A 224 -2.10 -22.35 -15.67
N GLU A 225 -2.92 -23.37 -15.83
CA GLU A 225 -4.20 -23.48 -15.10
C GLU A 225 -3.92 -23.76 -13.63
N TYR A 226 -4.48 -22.95 -12.74
CA TYR A 226 -4.38 -23.15 -11.30
C TYR A 226 -5.75 -23.36 -10.70
N THR A 227 -5.85 -24.31 -9.80
CA THR A 227 -7.03 -24.46 -8.94
C THR A 227 -6.78 -23.71 -7.64
N VAL A 228 -7.68 -22.80 -7.29
CA VAL A 228 -7.66 -22.13 -5.98
C VAL A 228 -8.74 -22.71 -5.10
N VAL A 229 -8.35 -23.12 -3.92
CA VAL A 229 -9.26 -23.56 -2.88
C VAL A 229 -9.38 -22.43 -1.85
N CYS A 230 -10.59 -21.84 -1.75
CA CYS A 230 -10.90 -20.84 -0.75
C CYS A 230 -12.14 -21.32 0.04
N ASP A 231 -12.01 -21.43 1.35
CA ASP A 231 -13.08 -21.94 2.24
C ASP A 231 -13.65 -23.31 1.78
N GLY A 232 -12.77 -24.19 1.31
CA GLY A 232 -13.13 -25.53 0.81
C GLY A 232 -13.86 -25.56 -0.53
N LYS A 233 -13.95 -24.42 -1.23
CA LYS A 233 -14.50 -24.32 -2.59
C LYS A 233 -13.37 -24.18 -3.60
N GLU A 234 -13.37 -25.07 -4.57
CA GLU A 234 -12.48 -24.99 -5.72
C GLU A 234 -13.02 -23.97 -6.73
N SER A 235 -12.14 -23.15 -7.26
CA SER A 235 -12.41 -22.26 -8.39
C SER A 235 -11.27 -22.29 -9.38
N GLU A 236 -11.60 -22.34 -10.67
CA GLU A 236 -10.60 -22.14 -11.72
C GLU A 236 -10.22 -20.67 -11.79
N LEU A 237 -8.93 -20.39 -11.65
CA LEU A 237 -8.37 -19.07 -11.89
C LEU A 237 -7.79 -19.01 -13.27
N LYS A 238 -8.50 -18.38 -14.18
CA LYS A 238 -8.02 -18.19 -15.55
C LYS A 238 -6.94 -17.13 -15.71
N TYR A 239 -6.76 -16.23 -14.75
CA TYR A 239 -5.80 -15.11 -14.82
C TYR A 239 -5.36 -14.65 -13.43
N GLY A 240 -4.77 -15.53 -12.63
CA GLY A 240 -4.50 -15.18 -11.25
C GLY A 240 -5.83 -14.91 -10.50
N PHE A 241 -5.92 -13.90 -9.67
CA PHE A 241 -7.12 -13.61 -8.86
C PHE A 241 -8.26 -12.90 -9.63
N TRP A 242 -8.32 -13.02 -10.96
CA TRP A 242 -9.32 -12.37 -11.81
C TRP A 242 -10.43 -13.34 -12.16
N ASP A 243 -11.62 -13.05 -11.67
CA ASP A 243 -12.82 -13.63 -12.24
C ASP A 243 -13.40 -12.70 -13.32
N SER A 244 -14.34 -13.22 -14.11
CA SER A 244 -15.05 -12.45 -15.12
C SER A 244 -15.87 -11.27 -14.55
N SER A 245 -15.93 -11.11 -13.23
CA SER A 245 -16.62 -10.03 -12.52
C SER A 245 -15.71 -8.86 -12.16
N PHE A 246 -14.46 -8.86 -12.60
CA PHE A 246 -13.48 -7.80 -12.34
C PHE A 246 -13.99 -6.40 -12.67
N GLU A 247 -14.77 -6.24 -13.73
CA GLU A 247 -15.39 -4.95 -14.06
C GLU A 247 -16.28 -4.38 -12.93
N LYS A 248 -16.74 -5.24 -12.02
CA LYS A 248 -17.58 -4.83 -10.88
C LYS A 248 -16.81 -4.63 -9.57
N LYS A 249 -15.61 -5.22 -9.43
CA LYS A 249 -14.76 -5.08 -8.23
C LYS A 249 -13.66 -4.06 -8.50
N LYS A 250 -14.00 -2.78 -8.55
CA LYS A 250 -13.06 -1.65 -8.64
C LYS A 250 -12.30 -1.45 -7.31
N ASP A 251 -11.92 -2.53 -6.64
CA ASP A 251 -11.33 -2.49 -5.32
C ASP A 251 -9.82 -2.74 -5.41
N ILE A 252 -9.07 -1.88 -4.75
CA ILE A 252 -7.60 -1.97 -4.66
C ILE A 252 -7.14 -3.29 -4.01
N TYR A 253 -7.99 -3.96 -3.25
CA TYR A 253 -7.69 -5.28 -2.71
C TYR A 253 -7.45 -6.33 -3.80
N ALA A 254 -8.04 -6.18 -4.98
CA ALA A 254 -7.70 -6.99 -6.14
C ALA A 254 -6.25 -6.78 -6.57
N LEU A 255 -5.73 -5.54 -6.48
CA LEU A 255 -4.34 -5.20 -6.80
C LEU A 255 -3.34 -5.79 -5.81
N LYS A 256 -3.67 -5.87 -4.51
CA LYS A 256 -2.84 -6.52 -3.49
C LYS A 256 -2.54 -7.98 -3.82
N ASN A 257 -3.42 -8.62 -4.56
CA ASN A 257 -3.32 -10.03 -4.92
C ASN A 257 -2.79 -10.26 -6.34
N MET A 258 -2.49 -9.17 -7.09
CA MET A 258 -1.94 -9.25 -8.43
C MET A 258 -0.42 -9.30 -8.42
N GLY A 259 0.12 -10.19 -7.60
CA GLY A 259 1.52 -10.55 -7.71
C GLY A 259 1.78 -11.19 -9.09
N ILE A 260 2.96 -10.96 -9.64
CA ILE A 260 3.43 -11.65 -10.83
C ILE A 260 3.51 -13.14 -10.46
N TYR A 261 2.60 -13.95 -10.99
CA TYR A 261 2.54 -15.36 -10.68
C TYR A 261 3.17 -16.19 -11.79
N LYS A 262 4.30 -16.74 -11.53
CA LYS A 262 4.71 -18.04 -12.04
C LYS A 262 5.53 -18.74 -10.97
N LYS A 263 5.05 -19.88 -10.46
CA LYS A 263 5.77 -20.89 -9.63
C LYS A 263 6.48 -20.39 -8.36
N TYR A 264 6.60 -19.07 -8.16
CA TYR A 264 7.23 -18.43 -7.01
C TYR A 264 6.31 -17.33 -6.54
N VAL A 265 5.63 -17.59 -5.44
CA VAL A 265 4.75 -16.61 -4.81
C VAL A 265 5.62 -15.48 -4.28
N LEU A 266 5.55 -14.31 -4.90
CA LEU A 266 6.07 -13.10 -4.30
C LEU A 266 5.09 -12.71 -3.19
N TYR A 267 5.34 -13.15 -1.96
CA TYR A 267 4.68 -12.58 -0.78
C TYR A 267 5.24 -11.18 -0.59
N LEU A 268 4.58 -10.20 -1.20
CA LEU A 268 4.64 -8.84 -0.71
C LEU A 268 3.96 -8.86 0.65
N LEU A 269 4.74 -9.00 1.71
CA LEU A 269 4.27 -8.78 3.07
C LEU A 269 3.95 -7.30 3.21
N PHE A 270 2.73 -6.91 2.83
CA PHE A 270 2.18 -5.63 3.20
C PHE A 270 2.01 -5.63 4.71
N TYR A 271 2.79 -4.83 5.38
CA TYR A 271 2.63 -4.54 6.79
C TYR A 271 1.43 -3.61 6.93
N GLU A 272 0.25 -4.15 7.20
CA GLU A 272 -0.79 -3.40 7.89
C GLU A 272 -0.43 -3.40 9.37
N PRO A 273 -0.29 -2.23 10.03
CA PRO A 273 -0.25 -2.22 11.48
C PRO A 273 -1.58 -2.82 11.94
N LEU A 274 -1.50 -3.90 12.71
CA LEU A 274 -2.65 -4.45 13.41
C LEU A 274 -3.23 -3.32 14.28
N SER A 275 -4.31 -2.71 13.82
CA SER A 275 -5.12 -1.83 14.65
C SER A 275 -5.79 -2.71 15.70
N ASN A 276 -5.42 -2.49 16.97
CA ASN A 276 -6.15 -2.99 18.12
C ASN A 276 -7.60 -2.51 18.14
#